data_469c4b79c2457aa675867e93eea4d036
#
_entry.id   469c4b79c2457aa675867e93eea4d036
#
_cell.length_a   1.000
_cell.length_b   1.000
_cell.length_c   1.000
_cell.angle_alpha   90.00
_cell.angle_beta   90.00
_cell.angle_gamma   90.00
#
_symmetry.space_group_name_H-M   'P 1'
#
loop_
_entity.id
_entity.type
_entity.pdbx_description
1 polymer ?
#
loop_
_entity_poly.entity_id
_entity_poly.type
_entity_poly.pdbx_seq_one_letter_code
_entity_poly.pdbx_strand_id
1 'polypeptide(L)'
;ETEKHPFAYHWEDIQPGMSLETHKRTITDTDIINFANLTWDHFYAHTDITSLDGSIFEKRTAHGYFIVSAAAGLFVYPNKGPVAANYGLEDCRFLRPLYHNDTIYVRLTCKEKVDRDSRGKELPSGIVKWFVEVFDQENELVAVATILTMVQKKSPFAVINRGTIASYLNKLTEDAKPQWGSMSAQHMVEHLEDSLRVASGEIQDFEIETPEKILEKVHDSIYTHDPMPKN
;
A
#
# COMPACT_ATOMS: atom_id res chain seq x y z
N GLU A 1 16.19 0.78 -18.13
CA GLU A 1 15.37 1.22 -16.98
C GLU A 1 15.25 0.04 -16.03
N THR A 2 15.68 0.20 -14.78
CA THR A 2 15.47 -0.81 -13.74
C THR A 2 13.97 -0.89 -13.47
N GLU A 3 13.40 -2.07 -13.60
CA GLU A 3 12.00 -2.33 -13.35
C GLU A 3 11.65 -1.90 -11.91
N LYS A 4 10.62 -1.07 -11.78
CA LYS A 4 10.22 -0.52 -10.49
C LYS A 4 9.58 -1.61 -9.65
N HIS A 5 9.96 -1.69 -8.37
CA HIS A 5 9.40 -2.66 -7.44
C HIS A 5 7.86 -2.61 -7.40
N PRO A 6 7.13 -3.75 -7.43
CA PRO A 6 5.66 -3.76 -7.45
C PRO A 6 5.00 -2.93 -6.34
N PHE A 7 5.58 -2.91 -5.13
CA PHE A 7 5.06 -2.13 -4.00
C PHE A 7 5.31 -0.61 -4.09
N ALA A 8 6.04 -0.16 -5.09
CA ALA A 8 6.24 1.25 -5.36
C ALA A 8 5.19 1.85 -6.33
N TYR A 9 4.26 1.02 -6.85
CA TYR A 9 3.17 1.48 -7.70
C TYR A 9 1.92 1.81 -6.91
N HIS A 10 1.16 2.82 -7.35
CA HIS A 10 -0.19 3.06 -6.86
C HIS A 10 -1.16 1.99 -7.37
N TRP A 11 -2.30 1.89 -6.72
CA TRP A 11 -3.28 0.84 -7.00
C TRP A 11 -3.70 0.76 -8.48
N GLU A 12 -3.85 1.90 -9.16
CA GLU A 12 -4.23 1.96 -10.58
C GLU A 12 -3.17 1.36 -11.50
N ASP A 13 -1.89 1.51 -11.16
CA ASP A 13 -0.76 1.10 -12.00
C ASP A 13 -0.42 -0.39 -11.86
N ILE A 14 -0.86 -1.01 -10.76
CA ILE A 14 -0.65 -2.45 -10.57
C ILE A 14 -1.61 -3.20 -11.49
N GLN A 15 -1.11 -4.23 -12.16
CA GLN A 15 -1.91 -5.08 -13.04
C GLN A 15 -1.83 -6.54 -12.59
N PRO A 16 -2.92 -7.32 -12.72
CA PRO A 16 -2.86 -8.77 -12.55
C PRO A 16 -1.79 -9.38 -13.46
N GLY A 17 -1.00 -10.31 -12.90
CA GLY A 17 0.14 -10.91 -13.58
C GLY A 17 1.47 -10.16 -13.39
N MET A 18 1.47 -8.93 -12.85
CA MET A 18 2.72 -8.25 -12.45
C MET A 18 3.43 -9.09 -11.39
N SER A 19 4.71 -9.37 -11.58
CA SER A 19 5.45 -10.32 -10.76
C SER A 19 6.81 -9.77 -10.33
N LEU A 20 7.32 -10.29 -9.22
CA LEU A 20 8.65 -10.06 -8.69
C LEU A 20 9.24 -11.40 -8.26
N GLU A 21 10.48 -11.68 -8.66
CA GLU A 21 11.27 -12.75 -8.07
C GLU A 21 12.38 -12.14 -7.21
N THR A 22 12.53 -12.64 -5.98
CA THR A 22 13.46 -12.08 -5.00
C THR A 22 14.86 -12.64 -5.15
N HIS A 23 15.82 -12.01 -4.49
CA HIS A 23 17.10 -12.63 -4.21
C HIS A 23 16.93 -13.86 -3.30
N LYS A 24 17.97 -14.72 -3.26
CA LYS A 24 18.01 -15.94 -2.45
C LYS A 24 18.55 -15.66 -1.05
N ARG A 25 18.05 -16.41 -0.06
CA ARG A 25 18.57 -16.39 1.32
C ARG A 25 18.65 -17.80 1.90
N THR A 26 19.82 -18.15 2.46
CA THR A 26 20.01 -19.40 3.20
C THR A 26 19.49 -19.27 4.63
N ILE A 27 18.71 -20.25 5.05
CA ILE A 27 18.18 -20.36 6.41
C ILE A 27 19.24 -20.97 7.30
N THR A 28 19.56 -20.31 8.40
CA THR A 28 20.55 -20.77 9.37
C THR A 28 19.87 -21.45 10.56
N ASP A 29 20.62 -22.26 11.31
CA ASP A 29 20.15 -22.81 12.59
C ASP A 29 19.80 -21.68 13.58
N THR A 30 20.57 -20.61 13.56
CA THR A 30 20.32 -19.40 14.36
C THR A 30 18.98 -18.75 14.05
N ASP A 31 18.55 -18.73 12.79
CA ASP A 31 17.24 -18.20 12.41
C ASP A 31 16.10 -18.99 13.07
N ILE A 32 16.20 -20.33 13.06
CA ILE A 32 15.20 -21.22 13.64
C ILE A 32 15.13 -21.03 15.17
N ILE A 33 16.27 -21.02 15.84
CA ILE A 33 16.35 -20.86 17.30
C ILE A 33 15.89 -19.47 17.74
N ASN A 34 16.30 -18.41 17.02
CA ASN A 34 15.85 -17.05 17.32
C ASN A 34 14.34 -16.90 17.14
N PHE A 35 13.77 -17.52 16.12
CA PHE A 35 12.33 -17.50 15.92
C PHE A 35 11.58 -18.24 17.02
N ALA A 36 12.07 -19.42 17.44
CA ALA A 36 11.52 -20.16 18.58
C ALA A 36 11.51 -19.29 19.85
N ASN A 37 12.64 -18.64 20.15
CA ASN A 37 12.77 -17.79 21.34
C ASN A 37 11.86 -16.53 21.24
N LEU A 38 11.72 -15.93 20.06
CA LEU A 38 10.88 -14.75 19.83
C LEU A 38 9.39 -15.06 19.98
N THR A 39 8.96 -16.23 19.49
CA THR A 39 7.54 -16.62 19.43
C THR A 39 7.11 -17.53 20.56
N TRP A 40 8.06 -18.06 21.34
CA TRP A 40 7.88 -19.10 22.36
C TRP A 40 7.39 -20.45 21.82
N ASP A 41 7.45 -20.63 20.50
CA ASP A 41 7.13 -21.90 19.86
C ASP A 41 8.32 -22.85 19.92
N HIS A 42 8.41 -23.57 21.04
CA HIS A 42 9.41 -24.59 21.30
C HIS A 42 8.90 -26.00 20.99
N PHE A 43 8.04 -26.15 19.99
CA PHE A 43 7.61 -27.45 19.52
C PHE A 43 8.83 -28.31 19.20
N TYR A 44 8.81 -29.58 19.62
CA TYR A 44 10.00 -30.46 19.58
C TYR A 44 10.66 -30.52 18.20
N ALA A 45 9.88 -30.51 17.11
CA ALA A 45 10.41 -30.58 15.75
C ALA A 45 11.33 -29.40 15.39
N HIS A 46 11.27 -28.29 16.13
CA HIS A 46 12.10 -27.10 15.90
C HIS A 46 13.32 -27.06 16.83
N THR A 47 13.24 -27.69 18.00
CA THR A 47 14.21 -27.45 19.09
C THR A 47 14.92 -28.70 19.58
N ASP A 48 14.36 -29.91 19.40
CA ASP A 48 14.88 -31.15 19.99
C ASP A 48 15.16 -32.19 18.88
N ILE A 49 16.44 -32.37 18.56
CA ILE A 49 16.88 -33.34 17.54
C ILE A 49 16.67 -34.77 17.98
N THR A 50 16.60 -35.03 19.30
CA THR A 50 16.49 -36.38 19.84
C THR A 50 15.07 -36.93 19.81
N SER A 51 14.08 -36.04 19.65
CA SER A 51 12.66 -36.41 19.63
C SER A 51 12.10 -36.58 18.20
N LEU A 52 12.94 -36.57 17.17
CA LEU A 52 12.51 -36.69 15.78
C LEU A 52 12.24 -38.12 15.31
N ASP A 53 12.72 -39.10 16.06
CA ASP A 53 12.53 -40.52 15.69
C ASP A 53 11.03 -40.87 15.63
N GLY A 54 10.62 -41.48 14.51
CA GLY A 54 9.23 -41.79 14.24
C GLY A 54 8.36 -40.58 13.81
N SER A 55 8.92 -39.38 13.70
CA SER A 55 8.24 -38.21 13.18
C SER A 55 8.26 -38.17 11.63
N ILE A 56 7.54 -37.21 11.04
CA ILE A 56 7.59 -36.96 9.59
C ILE A 56 8.81 -36.11 9.18
N PHE A 57 9.61 -35.67 10.14
CA PHE A 57 10.75 -34.78 9.90
C PHE A 57 12.07 -35.53 10.02
N GLU A 58 12.95 -35.36 9.04
CA GLU A 58 14.28 -35.95 9.04
C GLU A 58 15.28 -35.18 9.91
N LYS A 59 15.06 -33.87 10.04
CA LYS A 59 15.91 -32.94 10.79
C LYS A 59 15.03 -31.93 11.49
N ARG A 60 15.60 -31.12 12.41
CA ARG A 60 14.88 -29.97 12.95
C ARG A 60 14.43 -29.05 11.82
N THR A 61 13.13 -28.82 11.75
CA THR A 61 12.51 -28.02 10.68
C THR A 61 12.29 -26.58 11.12
N ALA A 62 12.32 -25.66 10.18
CA ALA A 62 11.89 -24.29 10.40
C ALA A 62 10.37 -24.22 10.67
N HIS A 63 9.97 -23.28 11.51
CA HIS A 63 8.55 -23.02 11.78
C HIS A 63 7.84 -22.58 10.51
N GLY A 64 6.61 -23.02 10.29
CA GLY A 64 5.81 -22.56 9.15
C GLY A 64 5.65 -21.04 9.13
N TYR A 65 5.37 -20.44 10.28
CA TYR A 65 5.27 -18.98 10.41
C TYR A 65 6.60 -18.24 10.18
N PHE A 66 7.74 -18.89 10.48
CA PHE A 66 9.04 -18.36 10.09
C PHE A 66 9.15 -18.27 8.55
N ILE A 67 8.75 -19.32 7.84
CA ILE A 67 8.80 -19.33 6.36
C ILE A 67 8.00 -18.16 5.78
N VAL A 68 6.78 -17.94 6.26
CA VAL A 68 5.94 -16.80 5.81
C VAL A 68 6.58 -15.47 6.14
N SER A 69 7.15 -15.34 7.35
CA SER A 69 7.80 -14.10 7.80
C SER A 69 9.08 -13.81 7.01
N ALA A 70 9.89 -14.83 6.76
CA ALA A 70 11.12 -14.71 5.96
C ALA A 70 10.80 -14.38 4.49
N ALA A 71 9.78 -15.01 3.92
CA ALA A 71 9.28 -14.69 2.60
C ALA A 71 8.84 -13.22 2.50
N ALA A 72 8.06 -12.75 3.48
CA ALA A 72 7.65 -11.35 3.55
C ALA A 72 8.85 -10.39 3.60
N GLY A 73 9.88 -10.75 4.38
CA GLY A 73 11.13 -9.98 4.44
C GLY A 73 11.88 -9.91 3.12
N LEU A 74 11.82 -10.97 2.29
CA LEU A 74 12.49 -11.00 0.98
C LEU A 74 11.81 -10.10 -0.05
N PHE A 75 10.48 -10.05 -0.09
CA PHE A 75 9.75 -9.25 -1.09
C PHE A 75 9.32 -7.87 -0.60
N VAL A 76 9.56 -7.51 0.65
CA VAL A 76 9.17 -6.19 1.16
C VAL A 76 9.95 -5.06 0.46
N TYR A 77 9.26 -3.96 0.19
CA TYR A 77 9.88 -2.72 -0.25
C TYR A 77 10.13 -1.82 0.97
N PRO A 78 11.40 -1.59 1.37
CA PRO A 78 11.70 -0.94 2.64
C PRO A 78 11.44 0.58 2.64
N ASN A 79 11.30 1.19 1.48
CA ASN A 79 11.07 2.62 1.37
C ASN A 79 9.58 2.95 1.53
N LYS A 80 9.28 4.17 2.01
CA LYS A 80 7.92 4.67 2.03
C LYS A 80 7.35 4.71 0.60
N GLY A 81 6.18 4.08 0.42
CA GLY A 81 5.53 3.98 -0.87
C GLY A 81 4.01 3.95 -0.74
N PRO A 82 3.29 3.62 -1.82
CA PRO A 82 1.83 3.56 -1.85
C PRO A 82 1.23 2.42 -1.01
N VAL A 83 2.00 1.38 -0.67
CA VAL A 83 1.52 0.33 0.22
C VAL A 83 1.38 0.89 1.62
N ALA A 84 0.12 1.00 2.09
CA ALA A 84 -0.21 1.59 3.38
C ALA A 84 -0.15 0.58 4.54
N ALA A 85 -0.53 -0.68 4.27
CA ALA A 85 -0.55 -1.73 5.28
C ALA A 85 -0.57 -3.13 4.65
N ASN A 86 -0.06 -4.11 5.41
CA ASN A 86 -0.40 -5.51 5.21
C ASN A 86 -1.80 -5.72 5.79
N TYR A 87 -2.75 -6.15 4.96
CA TYR A 87 -4.17 -6.20 5.30
C TYR A 87 -4.61 -7.59 5.75
N GLY A 88 -3.93 -8.64 5.29
CA GLY A 88 -4.28 -10.00 5.66
C GLY A 88 -3.50 -11.07 4.91
N LEU A 89 -3.78 -12.31 5.29
CA LEU A 89 -3.21 -13.52 4.72
C LEU A 89 -4.34 -14.52 4.44
N GLU A 90 -4.40 -15.05 3.22
CA GLU A 90 -5.35 -16.08 2.78
C GLU A 90 -4.60 -17.31 2.25
N ASP A 91 -5.24 -18.46 2.26
CA ASP A 91 -4.82 -19.69 1.57
C ASP A 91 -3.36 -20.12 1.86
N CYS A 92 -2.89 -19.91 3.09
CA CYS A 92 -1.53 -20.31 3.46
C CYS A 92 -1.43 -21.84 3.58
N ARG A 93 -0.44 -22.44 2.91
CA ARG A 93 -0.13 -23.86 2.96
C ARG A 93 1.37 -24.09 3.00
N PHE A 94 1.80 -24.97 3.89
CA PHE A 94 3.16 -25.49 3.97
C PHE A 94 3.19 -26.85 3.27
N LEU A 95 3.93 -26.95 2.19
CA LEU A 95 3.92 -28.11 1.29
C LEU A 95 5.06 -29.07 1.58
N ARG A 96 6.21 -28.53 2.02
CA ARG A 96 7.40 -29.28 2.38
C ARG A 96 8.06 -28.68 3.63
N PRO A 97 8.71 -29.49 4.47
CA PRO A 97 9.54 -28.97 5.55
C PRO A 97 10.74 -28.19 4.98
N LEU A 98 11.14 -27.14 5.66
CA LEU A 98 12.34 -26.37 5.37
C LEU A 98 13.32 -26.56 6.52
N TYR A 99 14.57 -26.88 6.19
CA TYR A 99 15.61 -27.18 7.15
C TYR A 99 16.69 -26.10 7.20
N HIS A 100 17.54 -26.12 8.22
CA HIS A 100 18.74 -25.28 8.22
C HIS A 100 19.65 -25.64 7.04
N ASN A 101 20.29 -24.66 6.46
CA ASN A 101 21.08 -24.67 5.24
C ASN A 101 20.27 -24.79 3.95
N ASP A 102 18.95 -24.91 3.99
CA ASP A 102 18.13 -24.68 2.81
C ASP A 102 18.17 -23.21 2.41
N THR A 103 18.10 -22.96 1.13
CA THR A 103 18.12 -21.60 0.56
C THR A 103 16.81 -21.33 -0.14
N ILE A 104 16.12 -20.27 0.27
CA ILE A 104 14.83 -19.92 -0.31
C ILE A 104 14.89 -18.67 -1.17
N TYR A 105 13.97 -18.57 -2.09
CA TYR A 105 13.58 -17.36 -2.80
C TYR A 105 12.06 -17.32 -2.97
N VAL A 106 11.53 -16.17 -3.34
CA VAL A 106 10.08 -15.96 -3.44
C VAL A 106 9.72 -15.41 -4.79
N ARG A 107 8.65 -15.95 -5.38
CA ARG A 107 7.92 -15.31 -6.47
C ARG A 107 6.64 -14.71 -5.92
N LEU A 108 6.46 -13.43 -6.17
CA LEU A 108 5.29 -12.66 -5.79
C LEU A 108 4.56 -12.24 -7.06
N THR A 109 3.30 -12.62 -7.22
CA THR A 109 2.52 -12.29 -8.42
C THR A 109 1.20 -11.63 -8.05
N CYS A 110 0.87 -10.51 -8.66
CA CYS A 110 -0.44 -9.88 -8.50
C CYS A 110 -1.54 -10.81 -9.05
N LYS A 111 -2.36 -11.35 -8.16
CA LYS A 111 -3.46 -12.27 -8.48
C LYS A 111 -4.74 -11.51 -8.80
N GLU A 112 -5.07 -10.52 -7.98
CA GLU A 112 -6.35 -9.83 -8.04
C GLU A 112 -6.23 -8.44 -7.43
N LYS A 113 -7.06 -7.54 -7.94
CA LYS A 113 -7.26 -6.19 -7.39
C LYS A 113 -8.73 -6.03 -6.98
N VAL A 114 -8.94 -5.59 -5.77
CA VAL A 114 -10.28 -5.31 -5.24
C VAL A 114 -10.40 -3.83 -4.94
N ASP A 115 -11.37 -3.18 -5.54
CA ASP A 115 -11.64 -1.78 -5.23
C ASP A 115 -12.22 -1.67 -3.81
N ARG A 116 -11.81 -0.64 -3.10
CA ARG A 116 -12.33 -0.31 -1.78
C ARG A 116 -12.98 1.06 -1.83
N ASP A 117 -14.25 1.11 -1.47
CA ASP A 117 -14.96 2.36 -1.28
C ASP A 117 -14.44 3.02 0.02
N SER A 118 -13.63 4.05 -0.15
CA SER A 118 -13.09 4.84 0.98
C SER A 118 -14.10 5.90 1.35
N ARG A 119 -14.76 5.73 2.50
CA ARG A 119 -15.74 6.70 3.01
C ARG A 119 -15.05 7.74 3.90
N GLY A 120 -15.36 9.01 3.67
CA GLY A 120 -14.95 10.10 4.54
C GLY A 120 -13.45 10.45 4.48
N LYS A 121 -12.80 10.59 5.65
CA LYS A 121 -11.40 11.02 5.81
C LYS A 121 -10.35 9.92 5.55
N GLU A 122 -10.78 8.73 5.16
CA GLU A 122 -9.84 7.64 4.85
C GLU A 122 -9.06 7.92 3.55
N LEU A 123 -7.79 7.53 3.54
CA LEU A 123 -6.98 7.59 2.33
C LEU A 123 -7.61 6.71 1.24
N PRO A 124 -7.90 7.25 0.04
CA PRO A 124 -8.37 6.45 -1.07
C PRO A 124 -7.43 5.28 -1.32
N SER A 125 -7.95 4.07 -1.26
CA SER A 125 -7.13 2.86 -1.35
C SER A 125 -7.92 1.72 -1.99
N GLY A 126 -7.20 0.71 -2.44
CA GLY A 126 -7.75 -0.58 -2.84
C GLY A 126 -6.92 -1.69 -2.24
N ILE A 127 -7.42 -2.91 -2.34
CA ILE A 127 -6.70 -4.12 -1.91
C ILE A 127 -6.08 -4.77 -3.14
N VAL A 128 -4.82 -5.16 -3.00
CA VAL A 128 -4.13 -6.00 -3.98
C VAL A 128 -3.84 -7.34 -3.33
N LYS A 129 -4.27 -8.40 -3.97
CA LYS A 129 -4.00 -9.78 -3.56
C LYS A 129 -2.80 -10.29 -4.34
N TRP A 130 -1.78 -10.70 -3.61
CA TRP A 130 -0.54 -11.20 -4.16
C TRP A 130 -0.41 -12.69 -3.87
N PHE A 131 -0.24 -13.49 -4.91
CA PHE A 131 0.12 -14.89 -4.76
C PHE A 131 1.61 -14.99 -4.47
N VAL A 132 1.92 -15.62 -3.37
CA VAL A 132 3.29 -15.83 -2.84
C VAL A 132 3.63 -17.30 -3.02
N GLU A 133 4.71 -17.56 -3.72
CA GLU A 133 5.30 -18.88 -3.90
C GLU A 133 6.70 -18.86 -3.30
N VAL A 134 6.96 -19.73 -2.34
CA VAL A 134 8.30 -19.89 -1.72
C VAL A 134 8.93 -21.14 -2.28
N PHE A 135 10.10 -20.99 -2.89
CA PHE A 135 10.87 -22.07 -3.49
C PHE A 135 12.17 -22.33 -2.71
N ASP A 136 12.63 -23.56 -2.70
CA ASP A 136 13.96 -23.93 -2.20
C ASP A 136 15.05 -23.78 -3.28
N GLN A 137 16.27 -24.25 -2.96
CA GLN A 137 17.44 -24.23 -3.84
C GLN A 137 17.31 -25.13 -5.07
N GLU A 138 16.47 -26.16 -5.02
CA GLU A 138 16.15 -27.07 -6.13
C GLU A 138 14.96 -26.59 -6.97
N ASN A 139 14.43 -25.41 -6.69
CA ASN A 139 13.21 -24.83 -7.28
C ASN A 139 11.94 -25.64 -6.97
N GLU A 140 11.94 -26.35 -5.87
CA GLU A 140 10.77 -27.04 -5.37
C GLU A 140 9.92 -26.12 -4.49
N LEU A 141 8.61 -26.24 -4.61
CA LEU A 141 7.67 -25.38 -3.90
C LEU A 141 7.54 -25.79 -2.43
N VAL A 142 7.95 -24.92 -1.52
CA VAL A 142 7.96 -25.13 -0.06
C VAL A 142 6.66 -24.66 0.58
N ALA A 143 6.20 -23.47 0.18
CA ALA A 143 4.99 -22.89 0.73
C ALA A 143 4.30 -21.98 -0.28
N VAL A 144 2.99 -21.81 -0.12
CA VAL A 144 2.18 -20.85 -0.86
C VAL A 144 1.30 -20.06 0.09
N ALA A 145 1.00 -18.84 -0.28
CA ALA A 145 0.03 -18.00 0.41
C ALA A 145 -0.54 -16.93 -0.53
N THR A 146 -1.63 -16.30 -0.13
CA THR A 146 -2.09 -15.05 -0.74
C THR A 146 -2.00 -13.95 0.31
N ILE A 147 -1.14 -12.95 0.09
CA ILE A 147 -1.10 -11.78 0.95
C ILE A 147 -1.99 -10.67 0.39
N LEU A 148 -2.60 -9.92 1.29
CA LEU A 148 -3.44 -8.79 0.97
C LEU A 148 -2.74 -7.51 1.43
N THR A 149 -2.48 -6.61 0.49
CA THR A 149 -1.95 -5.29 0.81
C THR A 149 -2.97 -4.20 0.52
N MET A 150 -3.08 -3.25 1.44
CA MET A 150 -3.83 -2.03 1.20
C MET A 150 -2.93 -1.03 0.49
N VAL A 151 -3.30 -0.65 -0.73
CA VAL A 151 -2.50 0.20 -1.60
C VAL A 151 -3.24 1.50 -1.88
N GLN A 152 -2.55 2.62 -1.70
CA GLN A 152 -3.10 3.94 -1.97
C GLN A 152 -3.42 4.10 -3.45
N LYS A 153 -4.57 4.70 -3.72
CA LYS A 153 -4.94 5.19 -5.04
C LYS A 153 -4.22 6.50 -5.34
N LYS A 154 -4.04 6.78 -6.61
CA LYS A 154 -3.56 8.10 -7.04
C LYS A 154 -4.56 9.15 -6.57
N SER A 155 -4.04 10.24 -6.02
CA SER A 155 -4.90 11.39 -5.75
C SER A 155 -5.53 11.83 -7.07
N PRO A 156 -6.84 12.06 -7.14
CA PRO A 156 -7.47 12.63 -8.32
C PRO A 156 -6.84 13.98 -8.71
N PHE A 157 -6.14 14.61 -7.78
CA PHE A 157 -5.40 15.86 -7.99
C PHE A 157 -3.91 15.66 -8.33
N ALA A 158 -3.39 14.41 -8.33
CA ALA A 158 -1.96 14.14 -8.54
C ALA A 158 -1.48 14.43 -9.98
N VAL A 159 -2.40 14.59 -10.93
CA VAL A 159 -2.10 14.95 -12.32
C VAL A 159 -2.92 16.17 -12.72
N ILE A 160 -2.66 17.28 -12.04
CA ILE A 160 -3.17 18.57 -12.51
C ILE A 160 -2.33 18.97 -13.72
N ASN A 161 -2.77 18.56 -14.90
CA ASN A 161 -2.24 19.06 -16.16
C ASN A 161 -3.37 19.75 -16.95
N ARG A 162 -2.98 20.57 -17.94
CA ARG A 162 -3.91 21.33 -18.75
C ARG A 162 -5.06 20.49 -19.35
N GLY A 163 -4.76 19.26 -19.80
CA GLY A 163 -5.76 18.35 -20.37
C GLY A 163 -6.77 17.84 -19.34
N THR A 164 -6.30 17.51 -18.14
CA THR A 164 -7.15 17.05 -17.05
C THR A 164 -8.07 18.18 -16.57
N ILE A 165 -7.55 19.39 -16.38
CA ILE A 165 -8.34 20.57 -16.01
C ILE A 165 -9.39 20.85 -17.09
N ALA A 166 -9.01 20.89 -18.36
CA ALA A 166 -9.94 21.11 -19.46
C ALA A 166 -11.04 20.04 -19.52
N SER A 167 -10.70 18.77 -19.26
CA SER A 167 -11.68 17.68 -19.19
C SER A 167 -12.71 17.85 -18.08
N TYR A 168 -12.31 18.37 -16.92
CA TYR A 168 -13.25 18.65 -15.82
C TYR A 168 -14.09 19.89 -16.09
N LEU A 169 -13.48 20.97 -16.60
CA LEU A 169 -14.19 22.20 -16.95
C LEU A 169 -15.24 21.97 -18.04
N ASN A 170 -14.92 21.14 -19.04
CA ASN A 170 -15.88 20.80 -20.12
C ASN A 170 -17.09 19.98 -19.64
N LYS A 171 -17.03 19.39 -18.45
CA LYS A 171 -18.16 18.67 -17.82
C LYS A 171 -19.01 19.58 -16.94
N LEU A 172 -18.53 20.79 -16.66
CA LEU A 172 -19.22 21.74 -15.82
C LEU A 172 -20.33 22.42 -16.63
N THR A 173 -21.55 22.38 -16.14
CA THR A 173 -22.71 23.07 -16.72
C THR A 173 -23.05 24.32 -15.90
N GLU A 174 -23.68 25.31 -16.50
CA GLU A 174 -24.04 26.57 -15.82
C GLU A 174 -24.94 26.36 -14.59
N ASP A 175 -25.74 25.30 -14.61
CA ASP A 175 -26.68 24.92 -13.56
C ASP A 175 -26.11 23.87 -12.59
N ALA A 176 -24.81 23.51 -12.73
CA ALA A 176 -24.17 22.57 -11.82
C ALA A 176 -24.23 23.07 -10.37
N LYS A 177 -24.76 22.23 -9.49
CA LYS A 177 -24.85 22.54 -8.06
C LYS A 177 -23.54 22.15 -7.36
N PRO A 178 -23.02 23.00 -6.46
CA PRO A 178 -21.87 22.66 -5.67
C PRO A 178 -22.17 21.46 -4.77
N GLN A 179 -21.21 20.55 -4.61
CA GLN A 179 -21.32 19.44 -3.65
C GLN A 179 -21.12 19.88 -2.20
N TRP A 180 -20.54 21.05 -1.99
CA TRP A 180 -20.35 21.71 -0.69
C TRP A 180 -20.20 23.22 -0.91
N GLY A 181 -20.52 24.02 0.08
CA GLY A 181 -20.50 25.49 -0.02
C GLY A 181 -21.63 26.06 -0.89
N SER A 182 -21.52 27.34 -1.24
CA SER A 182 -22.54 28.10 -1.98
C SER A 182 -22.08 28.67 -3.32
N MET A 183 -20.86 28.32 -3.75
CA MET A 183 -20.24 28.86 -4.98
C MET A 183 -20.89 28.27 -6.22
N SER A 184 -21.35 29.11 -7.15
CA SER A 184 -21.84 28.65 -8.44
C SER A 184 -20.71 28.15 -9.32
N ALA A 185 -21.02 27.38 -10.38
CA ALA A 185 -20.05 26.92 -11.34
C ALA A 185 -19.26 28.08 -11.97
N GLN A 186 -19.93 29.19 -12.31
CA GLN A 186 -19.30 30.39 -12.84
C GLN A 186 -18.32 31.03 -11.85
N HIS A 187 -18.74 31.26 -10.61
CA HIS A 187 -17.86 31.81 -9.56
C HIS A 187 -16.64 30.92 -9.29
N MET A 188 -16.81 29.59 -9.38
CA MET A 188 -15.68 28.68 -9.21
C MET A 188 -14.64 28.85 -10.32
N VAL A 189 -15.06 29.00 -11.59
CA VAL A 189 -14.16 29.20 -12.70
C VAL A 189 -13.43 30.53 -12.58
N GLU A 190 -14.13 31.60 -12.25
CA GLU A 190 -13.56 32.93 -12.00
C GLU A 190 -12.55 32.90 -10.86
N HIS A 191 -12.88 32.26 -9.75
CA HIS A 191 -11.98 32.12 -8.61
C HIS A 191 -10.71 31.32 -8.94
N LEU A 192 -10.83 30.26 -9.75
CA LEU A 192 -9.68 29.51 -10.25
C LEU A 192 -8.81 30.35 -11.19
N GLU A 193 -9.41 31.13 -12.08
CA GLU A 193 -8.70 32.05 -12.96
C GLU A 193 -7.90 33.07 -12.16
N ASP A 194 -8.54 33.77 -11.22
CA ASP A 194 -7.87 34.76 -10.38
C ASP A 194 -6.74 34.13 -9.54
N SER A 195 -6.97 32.95 -8.98
CA SER A 195 -5.95 32.22 -8.22
C SER A 195 -4.73 31.88 -9.09
N LEU A 196 -4.93 31.49 -10.36
CA LEU A 196 -3.85 31.21 -11.29
C LEU A 196 -3.12 32.49 -11.72
N ARG A 197 -3.82 33.60 -11.92
CA ARG A 197 -3.23 34.91 -12.27
C ARG A 197 -2.39 35.47 -11.11
N VAL A 198 -2.83 35.28 -9.87
CA VAL A 198 -2.03 35.61 -8.67
C VAL A 198 -0.79 34.71 -8.61
N ALA A 199 -0.95 33.39 -8.76
CA ALA A 199 0.14 32.43 -8.68
C ALA A 199 1.18 32.61 -9.81
N SER A 200 0.77 33.08 -10.98
CA SER A 200 1.65 33.41 -12.11
C SER A 200 2.35 34.76 -11.98
N GLY A 201 1.98 35.58 -10.99
CA GLY A 201 2.50 36.94 -10.80
C GLY A 201 1.89 37.98 -11.74
N GLU A 202 0.82 37.64 -12.46
CA GLU A 202 0.08 38.58 -13.32
C GLU A 202 -0.70 39.60 -12.50
N ILE A 203 -1.25 39.18 -11.37
CA ILE A 203 -1.86 40.03 -10.36
C ILE A 203 -0.90 40.13 -9.17
N GLN A 204 -0.36 41.35 -8.92
CA GLN A 204 0.61 41.59 -7.86
C GLN A 204 0.01 42.32 -6.65
N ASP A 205 -1.05 43.08 -6.87
CA ASP A 205 -1.75 43.83 -5.81
C ASP A 205 -2.98 43.05 -5.33
N PHE A 206 -2.76 42.13 -4.40
CA PHE A 206 -3.84 41.46 -3.68
C PHE A 206 -3.61 41.58 -2.16
N GLU A 207 -4.70 41.80 -1.45
CA GLU A 207 -4.66 41.90 0.01
C GLU A 207 -4.58 40.50 0.61
N ILE A 208 -3.42 40.16 1.18
CA ILE A 208 -3.27 38.89 1.93
C ILE A 208 -3.91 39.10 3.29
N GLU A 209 -4.99 38.41 3.56
CA GLU A 209 -5.52 38.36 4.92
C GLU A 209 -4.47 37.82 5.89
N THR A 210 -4.37 38.45 7.08
CA THR A 210 -3.41 37.97 8.09
C THR A 210 -3.70 36.52 8.48
N PRO A 211 -2.66 35.73 8.84
CA PRO A 211 -2.87 34.34 9.28
C PRO A 211 -3.91 34.19 10.38
N GLU A 212 -4.04 35.19 11.26
CA GLU A 212 -5.03 35.21 12.34
C GLU A 212 -6.46 35.32 11.80
N LYS A 213 -6.73 36.19 10.83
CA LYS A 213 -8.05 36.31 10.19
C LYS A 213 -8.42 35.06 9.40
N ILE A 214 -7.44 34.40 8.76
CA ILE A 214 -7.63 33.13 8.06
C ILE A 214 -7.95 32.02 9.05
N LEU A 215 -7.23 31.95 10.17
CA LEU A 215 -7.47 30.96 11.23
C LEU A 215 -8.85 31.15 11.86
N GLU A 216 -9.29 32.37 12.11
CA GLU A 216 -10.62 32.69 12.65
C GLU A 216 -11.74 32.23 11.68
N LYS A 217 -11.62 32.54 10.38
CA LYS A 217 -12.57 32.07 9.35
C LYS A 217 -12.60 30.55 9.22
N VAL A 218 -11.43 29.90 9.25
CA VAL A 218 -11.31 28.42 9.19
C VAL A 218 -11.89 27.79 10.45
N HIS A 219 -11.61 28.34 11.63
CA HIS A 219 -12.18 27.90 12.89
C HIS A 219 -13.71 27.94 12.84
N ASP A 220 -14.29 29.06 12.46
CA ASP A 220 -15.74 29.24 12.40
C ASP A 220 -16.39 28.28 11.37
N SER A 221 -15.78 28.07 10.21
CA SER A 221 -16.30 27.14 9.20
C SER A 221 -16.21 25.66 9.59
N ILE A 222 -15.20 25.27 10.39
CA ILE A 222 -15.00 23.88 10.81
C ILE A 222 -15.84 23.51 12.04
N TYR A 223 -16.00 24.44 12.99
CA TYR A 223 -16.62 24.14 14.27
C TYR A 223 -18.09 24.53 14.37
N THR A 224 -18.56 25.50 13.56
CA THR A 224 -19.97 25.95 13.62
C THR A 224 -20.87 25.27 12.59
N HIS A 225 -20.34 24.49 11.65
CA HIS A 225 -21.07 23.94 10.50
C HIS A 225 -21.79 25.02 9.66
N ASP A 226 -21.47 26.27 9.88
CA ASP A 226 -21.99 27.36 9.07
C ASP A 226 -21.27 27.39 7.71
N PRO A 227 -22.00 27.66 6.63
CA PRO A 227 -21.37 27.80 5.31
C PRO A 227 -20.39 28.99 5.35
N MET A 228 -19.25 28.83 4.69
CA MET A 228 -18.26 29.92 4.58
C MET A 228 -18.92 31.24 4.22
N PRO A 229 -18.49 32.37 4.81
CA PRO A 229 -19.06 33.67 4.52
C PRO A 229 -19.07 33.92 3.00
N LYS A 230 -20.18 34.41 2.50
CA LYS A 230 -20.27 34.84 1.10
C LYS A 230 -19.38 36.08 0.92
N ASN A 231 -18.38 35.99 0.07
CA ASN A 231 -17.73 37.19 -0.45
C ASN A 231 -18.68 37.95 -1.37
#